data_163b9a76e6bc83f57d43a8d1aba278d8
#
_entry.id   163b9a76e6bc83f57d43a8d1aba278d8
#
_cell.length_a   1.000
_cell.length_b   1.000
_cell.length_c   1.000
_cell.angle_alpha   90.00
_cell.angle_beta   90.00
_cell.angle_gamma   90.00
#
_symmetry.space_group_name_H-M   'P 1'
#
loop_
_entity.id
_entity.type
_entity.pdbx_description
1 polymer ?
#
loop_
_entity_poly.entity_id
_entity_poly.type
_entity_poly.pdbx_seq_one_letter_code
_entity_poly.pdbx_strand_id
1 'polypeptide(L)'
;MKFIHAADLHLDSPLRGLSAYSDAPAEQLRTATRDAFVKLVDIALDEAVDFMVIAGDIYDGDWKDFNTGLFFIRQMGRLRQASIPVYLLYGNHDAESDMTRSLTLPDNVHVFSSRKAETFAIESLKIAIHGRSFKQKATTENMVPNYPEPVPGWLNIGVLHTALEGNAEHATYAPCTVSELEAKGYQYWALGHVHERSILPEHRQAGQTVIAFPGNLQGRHIREQGARGALLVTAQADEITDIQLLEVDVLRWQQLDVELGPDDDMASALQAAGRALEHLLA
;
A
#
# COMPACT_ATOMS: atom_id res chain seq x y z
N MET A 1 -10.94 3.07 17.74
CA MET A 1 -9.62 3.47 17.30
C MET A 1 -9.55 3.46 15.78
N LYS A 2 -8.59 4.21 15.18
CA LYS A 2 -8.42 4.30 13.73
C LYS A 2 -6.95 4.07 13.36
N PHE A 3 -6.68 3.38 12.27
CA PHE A 3 -5.33 3.29 11.73
C PHE A 3 -5.33 3.33 10.20
N ILE A 4 -4.20 3.72 9.62
CA ILE A 4 -3.99 3.66 8.18
C ILE A 4 -3.20 2.40 7.83
N HIS A 5 -3.68 1.68 6.80
CA HIS A 5 -2.95 0.62 6.15
C HIS A 5 -2.55 1.07 4.74
N ALA A 6 -1.25 1.23 4.53
CA ALA A 6 -0.62 1.56 3.26
C ALA A 6 0.36 0.45 2.85
N ALA A 7 0.64 0.34 1.56
CA ALA A 7 1.66 -0.53 0.98
C ALA A 7 2.12 0.03 -0.36
N ASP A 8 3.18 -0.54 -0.91
CA ASP A 8 3.61 -0.31 -2.29
C ASP A 8 3.71 1.20 -2.63
N LEU A 9 4.45 1.93 -1.77
CA LEU A 9 4.64 3.38 -1.90
C LEU A 9 5.47 3.73 -3.12
N HIS A 10 6.46 2.90 -3.45
CA HIS A 10 7.38 3.03 -4.58
C HIS A 10 7.84 4.47 -4.81
N LEU A 11 8.33 5.09 -3.74
CA LEU A 11 8.78 6.49 -3.77
C LEU A 11 9.84 6.69 -4.86
N ASP A 12 9.63 7.74 -5.67
CA ASP A 12 10.46 8.11 -6.82
C ASP A 12 10.49 7.08 -7.96
N SER A 13 9.58 6.11 -7.95
CA SER A 13 9.38 5.23 -9.10
C SER A 13 8.97 6.05 -10.33
N PRO A 14 9.65 5.89 -11.47
CA PRO A 14 9.29 6.64 -12.67
C PRO A 14 7.93 6.19 -13.20
N LEU A 15 7.07 7.15 -13.56
CA LEU A 15 5.83 6.88 -14.26
C LEU A 15 6.15 6.49 -15.72
N ARG A 16 5.85 5.24 -16.07
CA ARG A 16 6.21 4.67 -17.36
C ARG A 16 5.18 5.04 -18.43
N GLY A 17 5.67 5.27 -19.65
CA GLY A 17 4.83 5.50 -20.83
C GLY A 17 4.53 6.97 -21.15
N LEU A 18 4.74 7.89 -20.22
CA LEU A 18 4.50 9.33 -20.45
C LEU A 18 5.75 10.10 -20.86
N SER A 19 6.95 9.57 -20.63
CA SER A 19 8.21 10.21 -20.99
C SER A 19 8.42 10.39 -22.51
N ALA A 20 7.62 9.70 -23.33
CA ALA A 20 7.65 9.81 -24.78
C ALA A 20 6.85 11.03 -25.33
N TYR A 21 6.07 11.69 -24.48
CA TYR A 21 5.23 12.82 -24.88
C TYR A 21 5.86 14.14 -24.44
N SER A 22 6.16 15.01 -25.42
CA SER A 22 6.80 16.33 -25.18
C SER A 22 5.98 17.26 -24.30
N ASP A 23 4.66 17.08 -24.31
CA ASP A 23 3.70 17.95 -23.60
C ASP A 23 3.25 17.35 -22.24
N ALA A 24 3.82 16.19 -21.86
CA ALA A 24 3.54 15.59 -20.57
C ALA A 24 4.06 16.50 -19.42
N PRO A 25 3.31 16.65 -18.32
CA PRO A 25 3.71 17.49 -17.19
C PRO A 25 4.86 16.83 -16.40
N ALA A 26 6.08 16.92 -16.95
CA ALA A 26 7.25 16.16 -16.49
C ALA A 26 7.58 16.35 -15.02
N GLU A 27 7.33 17.54 -14.46
CA GLU A 27 7.56 17.82 -13.04
C GLU A 27 6.55 17.08 -12.16
N GLN A 28 5.25 17.16 -12.49
CA GLN A 28 4.19 16.44 -11.76
C GLN A 28 4.38 14.93 -11.82
N LEU A 29 4.81 14.41 -12.98
CA LEU A 29 5.10 12.98 -13.15
C LEU A 29 6.26 12.52 -12.27
N ARG A 30 7.26 13.38 -12.07
CA ARG A 30 8.45 13.06 -11.27
C ARG A 30 8.16 13.08 -9.77
N THR A 31 7.24 13.92 -9.30
CA THR A 31 6.92 14.08 -7.87
C THR A 31 5.68 13.30 -7.43
N ALA A 32 4.91 12.72 -8.36
CA ALA A 32 3.59 12.14 -8.10
C ALA A 32 3.55 11.16 -6.91
N THR A 33 4.53 10.24 -6.81
CA THR A 33 4.58 9.30 -5.69
C THR A 33 4.88 9.99 -4.35
N ARG A 34 5.71 11.05 -4.37
CA ARG A 34 5.98 11.86 -3.18
C ARG A 34 4.75 12.65 -2.75
N ASP A 35 4.08 13.28 -3.71
CA ASP A 35 2.92 14.13 -3.45
C ASP A 35 1.74 13.29 -2.92
N ALA A 36 1.53 12.08 -3.48
CA ALA A 36 0.59 11.10 -2.94
C ALA A 36 0.91 10.71 -1.50
N PHE A 37 2.19 10.49 -1.17
CA PHE A 37 2.60 10.15 0.19
C PHE A 37 2.47 11.34 1.15
N VAL A 38 2.75 12.57 0.72
CA VAL A 38 2.49 13.79 1.52
C VAL A 38 1.00 13.87 1.85
N LYS A 39 0.12 13.71 0.85
CA LYS A 39 -1.34 13.72 1.04
C LYS A 39 -1.80 12.64 2.03
N LEU A 40 -1.20 11.42 1.97
CA LEU A 40 -1.50 10.37 2.94
C LEU A 40 -1.12 10.77 4.37
N VAL A 41 0.06 11.38 4.54
CA VAL A 41 0.53 11.86 5.85
C VAL A 41 -0.35 13.01 6.36
N ASP A 42 -0.78 13.93 5.49
CA ASP A 42 -1.71 15.00 5.85
C ASP A 42 -3.04 14.42 6.36
N ILE A 43 -3.61 13.44 5.65
CA ILE A 43 -4.83 12.75 6.10
C ILE A 43 -4.61 12.03 7.44
N ALA A 44 -3.45 11.37 7.64
CA ALA A 44 -3.15 10.73 8.91
C ALA A 44 -3.15 11.71 10.10
N LEU A 45 -2.65 12.92 9.87
CA LEU A 45 -2.64 14.00 10.86
C LEU A 45 -4.04 14.55 11.10
N ASP A 46 -4.81 14.81 10.04
CA ASP A 46 -6.15 15.37 10.12
C ASP A 46 -7.15 14.40 10.78
N GLU A 47 -7.05 13.10 10.45
CA GLU A 47 -7.85 12.04 11.08
C GLU A 47 -7.39 11.68 12.48
N ALA A 48 -6.23 12.19 12.93
CA ALA A 48 -5.61 11.89 14.21
C ALA A 48 -5.58 10.37 14.47
N VAL A 49 -5.04 9.61 13.50
CA VAL A 49 -5.02 8.14 13.58
C VAL A 49 -4.14 7.67 14.74
N ASP A 50 -4.50 6.55 15.35
CA ASP A 50 -3.75 5.99 16.47
C ASP A 50 -2.38 5.43 16.04
N PHE A 51 -2.26 4.95 14.80
CA PHE A 51 -1.01 4.48 14.19
C PHE A 51 -1.15 4.30 12.68
N MET A 52 -0.01 4.04 12.02
CA MET A 52 0.04 3.69 10.59
C MET A 52 0.78 2.35 10.42
N VAL A 53 0.29 1.51 9.49
CA VAL A 53 0.96 0.30 9.04
C VAL A 53 1.40 0.47 7.59
N ILE A 54 2.66 0.13 7.27
CA ILE A 54 3.19 0.12 5.90
C ILE A 54 3.66 -1.31 5.58
N ALA A 55 2.95 -1.98 4.67
CA ALA A 55 3.15 -3.38 4.35
C ALA A 55 4.16 -3.61 3.20
N GLY A 56 5.27 -2.85 3.19
CA GLY A 56 6.42 -3.05 2.30
C GLY A 56 6.40 -2.22 1.02
N ASP A 57 7.49 -2.37 0.27
CA ASP A 57 7.80 -1.70 -0.99
C ASP A 57 7.70 -0.16 -0.88
N ILE A 58 8.49 0.37 0.07
CA ILE A 58 8.61 1.82 0.31
C ILE A 58 9.32 2.49 -0.85
N TYR A 59 10.36 1.84 -1.36
CA TYR A 59 11.21 2.32 -2.45
C TYR A 59 11.08 1.42 -3.69
N ASP A 60 11.51 1.92 -4.85
CA ASP A 60 11.52 1.12 -6.08
C ASP A 60 12.93 0.57 -6.35
N GLY A 61 13.14 -0.69 -6.02
CA GLY A 61 14.34 -1.46 -6.32
C GLY A 61 15.65 -0.80 -5.89
N ASP A 62 16.57 -0.69 -6.82
CA ASP A 62 17.92 -0.14 -6.62
C ASP A 62 17.91 1.40 -6.69
N TRP A 63 17.08 2.05 -5.84
CA TRP A 63 17.06 3.52 -5.76
C TRP A 63 18.42 4.05 -5.29
N LYS A 64 18.96 5.00 -6.07
CA LYS A 64 20.33 5.52 -5.88
C LYS A 64 20.36 6.93 -5.28
N ASP A 65 19.19 7.57 -5.13
CA ASP A 65 19.10 8.93 -4.62
C ASP A 65 18.79 8.95 -3.12
N PHE A 66 19.80 9.34 -2.33
CA PHE A 66 19.67 9.50 -0.88
C PHE A 66 18.56 10.48 -0.48
N ASN A 67 18.18 11.41 -1.38
CA ASN A 67 17.09 12.35 -1.14
C ASN A 67 15.73 11.68 -0.97
N THR A 68 15.50 10.51 -1.61
CA THR A 68 14.27 9.72 -1.41
C THR A 68 14.14 9.26 0.03
N GLY A 69 15.22 8.73 0.59
CA GLY A 69 15.25 8.32 2.01
C GLY A 69 15.06 9.49 2.97
N LEU A 70 15.73 10.62 2.71
CA LEU A 70 15.56 11.84 3.52
C LEU A 70 14.14 12.40 3.42
N PHE A 71 13.49 12.28 2.26
CA PHE A 71 12.10 12.64 2.09
C PHE A 71 11.19 11.77 2.97
N PHE A 72 11.36 10.44 2.93
CA PHE A 72 10.62 9.51 3.77
C PHE A 72 10.79 9.83 5.25
N ILE A 73 12.05 9.98 5.72
CA ILE A 73 12.37 10.36 7.11
C ILE A 73 11.66 11.64 7.54
N ARG A 74 11.60 12.65 6.66
CA ARG A 74 10.90 13.91 6.94
C ARG A 74 9.41 13.69 7.16
N GLN A 75 8.76 12.85 6.36
CA GLN A 75 7.34 12.54 6.54
C GLN A 75 7.10 11.76 7.85
N MET A 76 7.96 10.79 8.16
CA MET A 76 7.92 10.10 9.46
C MET A 76 8.12 11.06 10.64
N GLY A 77 8.97 12.07 10.47
CA GLY A 77 9.18 13.15 11.45
C GLY A 77 7.90 13.97 11.72
N ARG A 78 7.06 14.19 10.71
CA ARG A 78 5.75 14.85 10.87
C ARG A 78 4.81 14.00 11.73
N LEU A 79 4.70 12.71 11.44
CA LEU A 79 3.91 11.76 12.24
C LEU A 79 4.44 11.66 13.68
N ARG A 80 5.76 11.68 13.86
CA ARG A 80 6.39 11.72 15.19
C ARG A 80 5.94 12.93 16.02
N GLN A 81 5.92 14.12 15.41
CA GLN A 81 5.48 15.34 16.10
C GLN A 81 4.03 15.26 16.58
N ALA A 82 3.18 14.49 15.88
CA ALA A 82 1.80 14.20 16.25
C ALA A 82 1.66 12.95 17.15
N SER A 83 2.79 12.34 17.57
CA SER A 83 2.80 11.11 18.36
C SER A 83 2.12 9.91 17.67
N ILE A 84 2.16 9.85 16.35
CA ILE A 84 1.62 8.74 15.56
C ILE A 84 2.75 7.75 15.28
N PRO A 85 2.73 6.53 15.86
CA PRO A 85 3.70 5.49 15.56
C PRO A 85 3.43 4.86 14.19
N VAL A 86 4.51 4.39 13.56
CA VAL A 86 4.48 3.71 12.27
C VAL A 86 5.08 2.32 12.40
N TYR A 87 4.35 1.30 12.00
CA TYR A 87 4.80 -0.08 11.97
C TYR A 87 5.01 -0.50 10.53
N LEU A 88 6.25 -0.81 10.16
CA LEU A 88 6.56 -1.14 8.78
C LEU A 88 7.37 -2.42 8.64
N LEU A 89 7.18 -3.10 7.56
CA LEU A 89 8.08 -4.14 7.08
C LEU A 89 8.69 -3.75 5.73
N TYR A 90 9.80 -4.37 5.40
CA TYR A 90 10.43 -4.25 4.10
C TYR A 90 9.94 -5.35 3.17
N GLY A 91 9.47 -4.95 1.96
CA GLY A 91 9.07 -5.84 0.88
C GLY A 91 10.26 -6.30 0.04
N ASN A 92 9.98 -6.82 -1.15
CA ASN A 92 11.01 -7.36 -2.04
C ASN A 92 11.89 -6.25 -2.67
N HIS A 93 11.32 -5.09 -2.97
CA HIS A 93 12.09 -3.96 -3.49
C HIS A 93 13.01 -3.34 -2.43
N ASP A 94 12.56 -3.21 -1.20
CA ASP A 94 13.33 -2.65 -0.09
C ASP A 94 14.51 -3.54 0.31
N ALA A 95 14.31 -4.86 0.25
CA ALA A 95 15.31 -5.85 0.66
C ALA A 95 16.56 -5.87 -0.24
N GLU A 96 16.47 -5.37 -1.47
CA GLU A 96 17.60 -5.25 -2.41
C GLU A 96 18.52 -4.09 -2.10
N SER A 97 18.02 -3.04 -1.43
CA SER A 97 18.74 -1.78 -1.28
C SER A 97 19.59 -1.74 -0.02
N ASP A 98 20.91 -1.61 -0.20
CA ASP A 98 21.83 -1.33 0.90
C ASP A 98 21.59 0.06 1.52
N MET A 99 21.03 1.00 0.77
CA MET A 99 20.68 2.34 1.25
C MET A 99 19.53 2.28 2.26
N THR A 100 18.53 1.43 2.04
CA THR A 100 17.44 1.21 3.00
C THR A 100 17.98 0.81 4.37
N ARG A 101 19.04 -0.02 4.40
CA ARG A 101 19.68 -0.49 5.63
C ARG A 101 20.52 0.57 6.33
N SER A 102 20.98 1.59 5.61
CA SER A 102 21.85 2.66 6.13
C SER A 102 21.08 3.86 6.70
N LEU A 103 19.76 3.96 6.45
CA LEU A 103 18.93 5.04 6.93
C LEU A 103 18.63 4.90 8.42
N THR A 104 18.89 5.98 9.18
CA THR A 104 18.44 6.09 10.57
C THR A 104 17.01 6.65 10.59
N LEU A 105 16.05 5.80 10.90
CA LEU A 105 14.64 6.18 11.00
C LEU A 105 14.35 6.88 12.34
N PRO A 106 13.35 7.77 12.42
CA PRO A 106 12.87 8.34 13.68
C PRO A 106 12.34 7.26 14.64
N ASP A 107 12.36 7.56 15.93
CA ASP A 107 12.01 6.62 17.02
C ASP A 107 10.52 6.20 17.05
N ASN A 108 9.65 6.91 16.35
CA ASN A 108 8.25 6.50 16.16
C ASN A 108 8.08 5.43 15.06
N VAL A 109 9.14 5.06 14.34
CA VAL A 109 9.09 4.05 13.28
C VAL A 109 9.62 2.72 13.79
N HIS A 110 8.76 1.73 13.83
CA HIS A 110 9.05 0.37 14.28
C HIS A 110 9.14 -0.56 13.07
N VAL A 111 10.35 -1.07 12.80
CA VAL A 111 10.59 -1.94 11.65
C VAL A 111 10.61 -3.40 12.09
N PHE A 112 9.79 -4.24 11.45
CA PHE A 112 9.80 -5.67 11.71
C PHE A 112 11.10 -6.34 11.26
N SER A 113 11.61 -7.24 12.10
CA SER A 113 12.81 -8.01 11.84
C SER A 113 12.68 -8.87 10.56
N SER A 114 13.76 -8.97 9.80
CA SER A 114 13.84 -9.92 8.68
C SER A 114 14.25 -11.34 9.11
N ARG A 115 14.65 -11.55 10.37
CA ARG A 115 15.13 -12.85 10.87
C ARG A 115 14.00 -13.78 11.26
N LYS A 116 13.01 -13.24 11.97
CA LYS A 116 11.82 -13.96 12.45
C LYS A 116 10.64 -13.01 12.54
N ALA A 117 9.44 -13.57 12.48
CA ALA A 117 8.25 -12.81 12.79
C ALA A 117 8.25 -12.39 14.26
N GLU A 118 7.80 -11.18 14.54
CA GLU A 118 7.76 -10.60 15.90
C GLU A 118 6.47 -9.81 16.09
N THR A 119 6.23 -9.39 17.33
CA THR A 119 5.03 -8.65 17.71
C THR A 119 5.42 -7.31 18.31
N PHE A 120 4.82 -6.24 17.82
CA PHE A 120 4.77 -4.95 18.51
C PHE A 120 3.43 -4.82 19.22
N ALA A 121 3.47 -4.52 20.51
CA ALA A 121 2.29 -4.37 21.35
C ALA A 121 1.99 -2.89 21.61
N ILE A 122 0.73 -2.48 21.37
CA ILE A 122 0.21 -1.18 21.81
C ILE A 122 -0.72 -1.46 22.99
N GLU A 123 -0.13 -1.56 24.18
CA GLU A 123 -0.85 -2.03 25.40
C GLU A 123 -2.04 -1.13 25.77
N SER A 124 -1.91 0.19 25.59
CA SER A 124 -2.97 1.15 25.88
C SER A 124 -4.23 0.93 25.04
N LEU A 125 -4.09 0.35 23.84
CA LEU A 125 -5.17 0.07 22.90
C LEU A 125 -5.52 -1.42 22.84
N LYS A 126 -4.75 -2.29 23.50
CA LYS A 126 -4.82 -3.76 23.40
C LYS A 126 -4.71 -4.23 21.94
N ILE A 127 -3.67 -3.79 21.25
CA ILE A 127 -3.38 -4.17 19.87
C ILE A 127 -2.05 -4.91 19.84
N ALA A 128 -2.02 -6.03 19.12
CA ALA A 128 -0.83 -6.78 18.79
C ALA A 128 -0.62 -6.76 17.27
N ILE A 129 0.48 -6.16 16.83
CA ILE A 129 0.83 -6.07 15.39
C ILE A 129 1.97 -7.04 15.14
N HIS A 130 1.72 -8.05 14.31
CA HIS A 130 2.64 -9.14 13.99
C HIS A 130 3.19 -8.95 12.59
N GLY A 131 4.49 -9.07 12.40
CA GLY A 131 5.08 -8.88 11.08
C GLY A 131 6.47 -9.48 10.94
N ARG A 132 6.91 -9.62 9.70
CA ARG A 132 8.26 -10.00 9.32
C ARG A 132 8.65 -9.35 8.00
N SER A 133 9.78 -8.64 7.98
CA SER A 133 10.36 -8.09 6.76
C SER A 133 10.98 -9.18 5.89
N PHE A 134 11.09 -8.94 4.60
CA PHE A 134 11.89 -9.75 3.70
C PHE A 134 13.37 -9.60 4.02
N LYS A 135 14.10 -10.70 3.95
CA LYS A 135 15.56 -10.71 4.12
C LYS A 135 16.29 -10.43 2.81
N GLN A 136 15.69 -10.86 1.71
CA GLN A 136 16.19 -10.76 0.35
C GLN A 136 15.01 -10.66 -0.62
N LYS A 137 15.24 -10.22 -1.84
CA LYS A 137 14.21 -10.03 -2.85
C LYS A 137 13.37 -11.29 -3.08
N ALA A 138 14.01 -12.42 -3.34
CA ALA A 138 13.33 -13.68 -3.59
C ALA A 138 13.02 -14.40 -2.27
N THR A 139 11.82 -14.23 -1.74
CA THR A 139 11.32 -14.95 -0.57
C THR A 139 10.21 -15.88 -1.03
N THR A 140 10.54 -17.16 -1.22
CA THR A 140 9.62 -18.17 -1.75
C THR A 140 8.99 -19.05 -0.67
N GLU A 141 9.39 -18.89 0.59
CA GLU A 141 8.81 -19.60 1.72
C GLU A 141 7.45 -18.99 2.11
N ASN A 142 6.50 -19.85 2.49
CA ASN A 142 5.30 -19.41 3.20
C ASN A 142 5.69 -18.97 4.60
N MET A 143 5.49 -17.68 4.90
CA MET A 143 5.88 -17.10 6.19
C MET A 143 4.80 -17.26 7.27
N VAL A 144 3.52 -17.46 6.90
CA VAL A 144 2.36 -17.44 7.79
C VAL A 144 2.47 -18.45 8.95
N PRO A 145 2.92 -19.69 8.75
CA PRO A 145 3.06 -20.65 9.85
C PRO A 145 3.98 -20.18 10.97
N ASN A 146 4.96 -19.33 10.64
CA ASN A 146 5.97 -18.83 11.58
C ASN A 146 5.57 -17.53 12.29
N TYR A 147 4.37 -16.99 12.01
CA TYR A 147 3.86 -15.83 12.74
C TYR A 147 3.46 -16.21 14.16
N PRO A 148 3.60 -15.28 15.13
CA PRO A 148 3.22 -15.52 16.52
C PRO A 148 1.76 -15.96 16.67
N GLU A 149 1.44 -16.64 17.78
CA GLU A 149 0.04 -16.90 18.12
C GLU A 149 -0.68 -15.61 18.49
N PRO A 150 -2.00 -15.49 18.22
CA PRO A 150 -2.76 -14.30 18.58
C PRO A 150 -2.74 -14.05 20.08
N VAL A 151 -2.64 -12.79 20.47
CA VAL A 151 -2.75 -12.37 21.88
C VAL A 151 -4.23 -12.40 22.29
N PRO A 152 -4.64 -13.24 23.23
CA PRO A 152 -6.05 -13.38 23.60
C PRO A 152 -6.66 -12.06 24.13
N GLY A 153 -7.83 -11.69 23.62
CA GLY A 153 -8.56 -10.48 24.04
C GLY A 153 -7.98 -9.17 23.54
N TRP A 154 -7.08 -9.24 22.55
CA TRP A 154 -6.51 -8.11 21.85
C TRP A 154 -6.92 -8.13 20.36
N LEU A 155 -6.92 -6.97 19.74
CA LEU A 155 -6.97 -6.91 18.27
C LEU A 155 -5.60 -7.35 17.72
N ASN A 156 -5.59 -8.43 16.96
CA ASN A 156 -4.38 -8.97 16.35
C ASN A 156 -4.36 -8.58 14.86
N ILE A 157 -3.28 -7.91 14.44
CA ILE A 157 -3.08 -7.45 13.07
C ILE A 157 -1.83 -8.16 12.53
N GLY A 158 -1.99 -8.93 11.46
CA GLY A 158 -0.86 -9.47 10.71
C GLY A 158 -0.43 -8.50 9.62
N VAL A 159 0.86 -8.24 9.48
CA VAL A 159 1.44 -7.43 8.40
C VAL A 159 2.32 -8.32 7.55
N LEU A 160 2.02 -8.46 6.25
CA LEU A 160 2.73 -9.37 5.37
C LEU A 160 2.81 -8.82 3.94
N HIS A 161 4.00 -8.85 3.36
CA HIS A 161 4.19 -8.57 1.94
C HIS A 161 4.14 -9.90 1.19
N THR A 162 3.13 -10.16 0.35
CA THR A 162 2.83 -11.48 -0.18
C THR A 162 2.13 -11.45 -1.54
N ALA A 163 2.46 -12.42 -2.40
CA ALA A 163 1.60 -12.81 -3.50
C ALA A 163 0.60 -13.84 -2.98
N LEU A 164 -0.61 -13.39 -2.62
CA LEU A 164 -1.68 -14.27 -2.22
C LEU A 164 -2.06 -15.21 -3.39
N GLU A 165 -2.54 -16.42 -3.09
CA GLU A 165 -2.92 -17.41 -4.10
C GLU A 165 -3.84 -16.84 -5.19
N GLY A 166 -3.71 -17.38 -6.41
CA GLY A 166 -4.58 -17.01 -7.54
C GLY A 166 -4.06 -15.90 -8.42
N ASN A 167 -2.95 -15.24 -8.07
CA ASN A 167 -2.36 -14.20 -8.91
C ASN A 167 -1.17 -14.73 -9.73
N ALA A 168 -1.48 -15.37 -10.88
CA ALA A 168 -0.49 -15.98 -11.77
C ALA A 168 0.44 -14.94 -12.45
N GLU A 169 0.10 -13.66 -12.42
CA GLU A 169 0.87 -12.59 -13.08
C GLU A 169 1.99 -12.05 -12.19
N HIS A 170 1.96 -12.33 -10.88
CA HIS A 170 3.00 -11.90 -9.95
C HIS A 170 3.92 -13.05 -9.59
N ALA A 171 5.24 -12.79 -9.62
CA ALA A 171 6.23 -13.73 -9.12
C ALA A 171 5.85 -14.15 -7.69
N THR A 172 6.04 -15.44 -7.36
CA THR A 172 5.68 -16.00 -6.06
C THR A 172 6.60 -15.46 -4.96
N TYR A 173 6.15 -14.39 -4.30
CA TYR A 173 6.82 -13.81 -3.13
C TYR A 173 6.00 -14.13 -1.88
N ALA A 174 6.63 -14.85 -0.92
CA ALA A 174 6.03 -15.30 0.33
C ALA A 174 4.59 -15.85 0.15
N PRO A 175 4.39 -16.85 -0.73
CA PRO A 175 3.06 -17.32 -1.11
C PRO A 175 2.32 -17.86 0.11
N CYS A 176 1.03 -17.54 0.20
CA CYS A 176 0.12 -18.08 1.21
C CYS A 176 -1.31 -18.14 0.66
N THR A 177 -2.19 -18.84 1.36
CA THR A 177 -3.59 -18.98 1.01
C THR A 177 -4.48 -18.16 1.94
N VAL A 178 -5.69 -17.82 1.47
CA VAL A 178 -6.71 -17.18 2.31
C VAL A 178 -7.01 -18.03 3.55
N SER A 179 -7.16 -19.34 3.37
CA SER A 179 -7.43 -20.26 4.48
C SER A 179 -6.34 -20.30 5.54
N GLU A 180 -5.06 -20.16 5.15
CA GLU A 180 -3.93 -20.10 6.11
C GLU A 180 -3.96 -18.80 6.91
N LEU A 181 -4.31 -17.68 6.28
CA LEU A 181 -4.46 -16.39 6.96
C LEU A 181 -5.63 -16.42 7.95
N GLU A 182 -6.77 -16.97 7.56
CA GLU A 182 -7.94 -17.15 8.44
C GLU A 182 -7.64 -18.08 9.62
N ALA A 183 -6.98 -19.23 9.34
CA ALA A 183 -6.63 -20.20 10.37
C ALA A 183 -5.68 -19.66 11.45
N LYS A 184 -4.93 -18.58 11.13
CA LYS A 184 -4.04 -17.93 12.12
C LYS A 184 -4.81 -17.21 13.24
N GLY A 185 -6.07 -16.86 13.01
CA GLY A 185 -6.96 -16.26 14.01
C GLY A 185 -6.71 -14.78 14.30
N TYR A 186 -6.08 -14.05 13.38
CA TYR A 186 -5.97 -12.59 13.46
C TYR A 186 -7.23 -11.93 12.92
N GLN A 187 -7.60 -10.78 13.45
CA GLN A 187 -8.79 -10.05 13.01
C GLN A 187 -8.56 -9.27 11.72
N TYR A 188 -7.29 -8.87 11.45
CA TYR A 188 -6.94 -8.10 10.25
C TYR A 188 -5.59 -8.55 9.70
N TRP A 189 -5.50 -8.72 8.38
CA TRP A 189 -4.26 -8.87 7.65
C TRP A 189 -4.02 -7.66 6.77
N ALA A 190 -2.98 -6.91 7.10
CA ALA A 190 -2.46 -5.81 6.29
C ALA A 190 -1.45 -6.37 5.29
N LEU A 191 -1.87 -6.56 4.04
CA LEU A 191 -1.07 -7.13 2.98
C LEU A 191 -0.49 -6.05 2.04
N GLY A 192 0.68 -6.31 1.47
CA GLY A 192 1.31 -5.52 0.39
C GLY A 192 1.80 -6.43 -0.73
N HIS A 193 2.36 -5.88 -1.81
CA HIS A 193 2.83 -6.49 -3.03
C HIS A 193 1.84 -6.40 -4.21
N VAL A 194 0.55 -6.55 -3.98
CA VAL A 194 -0.45 -6.47 -5.02
C VAL A 194 -0.93 -5.03 -5.15
N HIS A 195 -0.67 -4.40 -6.30
CA HIS A 195 -0.99 -2.99 -6.54
C HIS A 195 -2.47 -2.74 -6.77
N GLU A 196 -3.27 -3.79 -6.95
CA GLU A 196 -4.72 -3.68 -7.04
C GLU A 196 -5.34 -3.82 -5.65
N ARG A 197 -6.26 -2.89 -5.34
CA ARG A 197 -6.97 -2.92 -4.06
C ARG A 197 -7.93 -4.11 -4.00
N SER A 198 -7.86 -4.87 -2.93
CA SER A 198 -8.85 -5.91 -2.62
C SER A 198 -9.07 -6.06 -1.12
N ILE A 199 -10.29 -6.39 -0.74
CA ILE A 199 -10.68 -6.64 0.65
C ILE A 199 -11.51 -7.92 0.68
N LEU A 200 -11.08 -8.90 1.46
CA LEU A 200 -11.76 -10.18 1.64
C LEU A 200 -12.21 -10.34 3.11
N PRO A 201 -13.40 -10.94 3.31
CA PRO A 201 -14.41 -11.27 2.31
C PRO A 201 -15.12 -10.01 1.79
N GLU A 202 -15.61 -10.04 0.55
CA GLU A 202 -16.36 -8.93 -0.06
C GLU A 202 -17.62 -8.55 0.76
N HIS A 203 -18.29 -9.56 1.34
CA HIS A 203 -19.45 -9.41 2.22
C HIS A 203 -19.07 -9.86 3.63
N ARG A 204 -18.62 -8.91 4.43
CA ARG A 204 -18.11 -9.16 5.77
C ARG A 204 -19.22 -9.42 6.78
N GLN A 205 -19.05 -10.45 7.60
CA GLN A 205 -19.81 -10.70 8.82
C GLN A 205 -18.99 -10.32 10.06
N ALA A 206 -19.66 -9.99 11.14
CA ALA A 206 -18.99 -9.70 12.42
C ALA A 206 -18.11 -10.88 12.87
N GLY A 207 -16.92 -10.56 13.34
CA GLY A 207 -15.95 -11.55 13.82
C GLY A 207 -15.17 -12.31 12.75
N GLN A 208 -15.40 -12.04 11.47
CA GLN A 208 -14.56 -12.62 10.40
C GLN A 208 -13.21 -11.89 10.27
N THR A 209 -12.17 -12.66 9.95
CA THR A 209 -10.87 -12.12 9.57
C THR A 209 -10.99 -11.26 8.32
N VAL A 210 -10.44 -10.07 8.37
CA VAL A 210 -10.31 -9.19 7.21
C VAL A 210 -8.92 -9.36 6.60
N ILE A 211 -8.86 -9.59 5.30
CA ILE A 211 -7.63 -9.71 4.53
C ILE A 211 -7.66 -8.61 3.47
N ALA A 212 -6.73 -7.66 3.53
CA ALA A 212 -6.79 -6.47 2.69
C ALA A 212 -5.45 -6.15 2.02
N PHE A 213 -5.52 -5.85 0.72
CA PHE A 213 -4.50 -5.12 -0.02
C PHE A 213 -5.00 -3.69 -0.25
N PRO A 214 -4.27 -2.65 0.12
CA PRO A 214 -4.67 -1.28 -0.15
C PRO A 214 -4.43 -0.89 -1.62
N GLY A 215 -3.58 -1.62 -2.31
CA GLY A 215 -2.99 -1.25 -3.58
C GLY A 215 -1.81 -0.30 -3.40
N ASN A 216 -1.31 0.26 -4.50
CA ASN A 216 -0.25 1.27 -4.45
C ASN A 216 -0.84 2.69 -4.26
N LEU A 217 -0.02 3.63 -3.77
CA LEU A 217 -0.47 5.02 -3.52
C LEU A 217 -0.69 5.81 -4.79
N GLN A 218 0.08 5.53 -5.84
CA GLN A 218 0.07 6.24 -7.11
C GLN A 218 0.22 5.26 -8.26
N GLY A 219 -0.71 5.28 -9.19
CA GLY A 219 -0.60 4.51 -10.43
C GLY A 219 0.60 4.97 -11.25
N ARG A 220 1.48 4.04 -11.65
CA ARG A 220 2.74 4.32 -12.34
C ARG A 220 2.69 4.07 -13.84
N HIS A 221 1.65 3.38 -14.31
CA HIS A 221 1.41 3.08 -15.72
C HIS A 221 -0.06 2.78 -16.01
N ILE A 222 -0.44 2.75 -17.29
CA ILE A 222 -1.83 2.61 -17.76
C ILE A 222 -2.55 1.34 -17.24
N ARG A 223 -1.86 0.30 -16.80
CA ARG A 223 -2.50 -0.89 -16.23
C ARG A 223 -2.92 -0.68 -14.77
N GLU A 224 -2.41 0.35 -14.11
CA GLU A 224 -2.76 0.74 -12.74
C GLU A 224 -3.80 1.87 -12.77
N GLN A 225 -4.98 1.56 -13.30
CA GLN A 225 -6.08 2.51 -13.52
C GLN A 225 -6.88 2.80 -12.26
N GLY A 226 -7.69 3.86 -12.33
CA GLY A 226 -8.64 4.23 -11.27
C GLY A 226 -7.99 4.86 -10.05
N ALA A 227 -8.78 5.03 -9.00
CA ALA A 227 -8.34 5.64 -7.75
C ALA A 227 -7.33 4.76 -7.01
N ARG A 228 -6.24 5.38 -6.55
CA ARG A 228 -5.16 4.74 -5.79
C ARG A 228 -5.00 5.38 -4.42
N GLY A 229 -4.49 4.61 -3.45
CA GLY A 229 -4.32 5.15 -2.12
C GLY A 229 -4.06 4.14 -1.04
N ALA A 230 -4.66 4.38 0.13
CA ALA A 230 -4.51 3.57 1.33
C ALA A 230 -5.88 3.26 1.95
N LEU A 231 -5.90 2.45 2.98
CA LEU A 231 -7.12 2.13 3.72
C LEU A 231 -7.11 2.83 5.10
N LEU A 232 -8.18 3.54 5.42
CA LEU A 232 -8.49 3.97 6.79
C LEU A 232 -9.35 2.89 7.43
N VAL A 233 -8.82 2.25 8.46
CA VAL A 233 -9.46 1.15 9.15
C VAL A 233 -9.92 1.60 10.53
N THR A 234 -11.17 1.37 10.84
CA THR A 234 -11.76 1.64 12.17
C THR A 234 -12.05 0.34 12.88
N ALA A 235 -11.69 0.27 14.17
CA ALA A 235 -11.99 -0.88 15.00
C ALA A 235 -12.57 -0.47 16.37
N GLN A 236 -13.40 -1.34 16.93
CA GLN A 236 -13.91 -1.23 18.29
C GLN A 236 -13.59 -2.53 19.04
N ALA A 237 -12.88 -2.41 20.16
CA ALA A 237 -12.29 -3.54 20.87
C ALA A 237 -11.43 -4.39 19.90
N ASP A 238 -11.76 -5.65 19.73
CA ASP A 238 -11.08 -6.60 18.85
C ASP A 238 -11.81 -6.86 17.52
N GLU A 239 -12.70 -5.94 17.11
CA GLU A 239 -13.47 -6.06 15.86
C GLU A 239 -13.20 -4.89 14.92
N ILE A 240 -12.97 -5.21 13.63
CA ILE A 240 -12.89 -4.20 12.56
C ILE A 240 -14.33 -3.79 12.19
N THR A 241 -14.66 -2.51 12.38
CA THR A 241 -16.03 -2.00 12.15
C THR A 241 -16.20 -1.30 10.83
N ASP A 242 -15.17 -0.64 10.30
CA ASP A 242 -15.24 0.09 9.03
C ASP A 242 -13.90 0.09 8.30
N ILE A 243 -13.94 0.15 6.96
CA ILE A 243 -12.77 0.28 6.10
C ILE A 243 -13.11 1.20 4.94
N GLN A 244 -12.38 2.31 4.85
CA GLN A 244 -12.58 3.32 3.81
C GLN A 244 -11.34 3.46 2.94
N LEU A 245 -11.52 3.66 1.63
CA LEU A 245 -10.45 4.04 0.73
C LEU A 245 -10.10 5.52 0.94
N LEU A 246 -8.84 5.79 1.19
CA LEU A 246 -8.27 7.14 1.14
C LEU A 246 -7.64 7.34 -0.25
N GLU A 247 -8.30 8.09 -1.11
CA GLU A 247 -7.78 8.43 -2.43
C GLU A 247 -6.69 9.49 -2.31
N VAL A 248 -5.44 9.09 -2.51
CA VAL A 248 -4.28 9.98 -2.37
C VAL A 248 -3.54 10.22 -3.68
N ASP A 249 -3.85 9.47 -4.72
CA ASP A 249 -3.25 9.66 -6.03
C ASP A 249 -3.41 11.12 -6.52
N VAL A 250 -2.38 11.63 -7.16
CA VAL A 250 -2.35 13.00 -7.74
C VAL A 250 -2.41 12.97 -9.25
N LEU A 251 -2.17 11.80 -9.83
CA LEU A 251 -2.33 11.52 -11.25
C LEU A 251 -3.05 10.18 -11.41
N ARG A 252 -4.15 10.20 -12.16
CA ARG A 252 -4.99 9.02 -12.36
C ARG A 252 -4.96 8.56 -13.81
N TRP A 253 -4.66 7.29 -14.00
CA TRP A 253 -4.74 6.65 -15.30
C TRP A 253 -6.16 6.21 -15.57
N GLN A 254 -6.65 6.49 -16.78
CA GLN A 254 -7.97 6.07 -17.24
C GLN A 254 -7.85 5.52 -18.67
N GLN A 255 -8.59 4.47 -18.94
CA GLN A 255 -8.80 3.98 -20.30
C GLN A 255 -10.13 4.52 -20.80
N LEU A 256 -10.10 5.11 -21.97
CA LEU A 256 -11.28 5.63 -22.65
C LEU A 256 -11.58 4.75 -23.85
N ASP A 257 -12.67 4.00 -23.80
CA ASP A 257 -13.14 3.19 -24.90
C ASP A 257 -14.16 3.99 -25.70
N VAL A 258 -13.94 4.09 -27.03
CA VAL A 258 -14.80 4.82 -27.95
C VAL A 258 -15.34 3.85 -28.97
N GLU A 259 -16.65 3.64 -28.98
CA GLU A 259 -17.32 2.82 -29.98
C GLU A 259 -17.42 3.58 -31.30
N LEU A 260 -16.96 2.95 -32.37
CA LEU A 260 -17.04 3.49 -33.74
C LEU A 260 -17.94 2.59 -34.61
N GLY A 261 -18.79 3.25 -35.39
CA GLY A 261 -19.63 2.57 -36.38
C GLY A 261 -18.86 2.31 -37.68
N PRO A 262 -19.41 1.49 -38.58
CA PRO A 262 -18.76 1.15 -39.85
C PRO A 262 -18.60 2.33 -40.81
N ASP A 263 -19.35 3.42 -40.64
CA ASP A 263 -19.32 4.62 -41.44
C ASP A 263 -18.53 5.77 -40.80
N ASP A 264 -17.93 5.54 -39.62
CA ASP A 264 -17.15 6.57 -38.95
C ASP A 264 -15.79 6.79 -39.61
N ASP A 265 -15.48 8.05 -39.87
CA ASP A 265 -14.19 8.51 -40.31
C ASP A 265 -13.32 9.02 -39.16
N MET A 266 -12.10 9.45 -39.45
CA MET A 266 -11.18 9.98 -38.44
C MET A 266 -11.75 11.20 -37.71
N ALA A 267 -12.52 12.04 -38.38
CA ALA A 267 -13.08 13.25 -37.78
C ALA A 267 -14.19 12.92 -36.78
N SER A 268 -15.10 11.97 -37.13
CA SER A 268 -16.14 11.48 -36.24
C SER A 268 -15.56 10.72 -35.06
N ALA A 269 -14.50 9.92 -35.26
CA ALA A 269 -13.77 9.22 -34.20
C ALA A 269 -13.18 10.18 -33.18
N LEU A 270 -12.47 11.24 -33.64
CA LEU A 270 -11.90 12.27 -32.76
C LEU A 270 -12.98 13.04 -31.99
N GLN A 271 -14.11 13.35 -32.67
CA GLN A 271 -15.23 14.02 -32.01
C GLN A 271 -15.89 13.14 -30.94
N ALA A 272 -16.03 11.83 -31.22
CA ALA A 272 -16.55 10.87 -30.24
C ALA A 272 -15.60 10.76 -29.02
N ALA A 273 -14.31 10.66 -29.25
CA ALA A 273 -13.30 10.65 -28.19
C ALA A 273 -13.33 11.94 -27.35
N GLY A 274 -13.49 13.11 -27.99
CA GLY A 274 -13.63 14.38 -27.29
C GLY A 274 -14.85 14.41 -26.36
N ARG A 275 -16.02 13.99 -26.84
CA ARG A 275 -17.25 13.91 -26.01
C ARG A 275 -17.09 12.92 -24.86
N ALA A 276 -16.49 11.75 -25.10
CA ALA A 276 -16.27 10.77 -24.06
C ALA A 276 -15.30 11.27 -22.99
N LEU A 277 -14.26 12.02 -23.39
CA LEU A 277 -13.34 12.67 -22.45
C LEU A 277 -14.03 13.75 -21.61
N GLU A 278 -14.84 14.61 -22.23
CA GLU A 278 -15.62 15.63 -21.50
C GLU A 278 -16.55 14.98 -20.46
N HIS A 279 -17.18 13.88 -20.81
CA HIS A 279 -18.05 13.15 -19.88
C HIS A 279 -17.26 12.49 -18.73
N LEU A 280 -16.04 12.05 -18.98
CA LEU A 280 -15.17 11.48 -17.94
C LEU A 280 -14.68 12.56 -16.95
N LEU A 281 -14.52 13.80 -17.40
CA LEU A 281 -14.00 14.91 -16.60
C LEU A 281 -15.12 15.69 -15.85
N ALA A 282 -16.39 15.46 -16.15
CA ALA A 282 -17.55 16.09 -15.53
C ALA A 282 -17.92 15.41 -14.21
#